data_1b333fe495c17e76a56f3197304fb500
#
_entry.id   1b333fe495c17e76a56f3197304fb500
#
_cell.length_a   1.000
_cell.length_b   1.000
_cell.length_c   1.000
_cell.angle_alpha   90.00
_cell.angle_beta   90.00
_cell.angle_gamma   90.00
#
_symmetry.space_group_name_H-M   'P 1'
#
loop_
_entity.id
_entity.type
_entity.pdbx_description
1 polymer ?
#
loop_
_entity_poly.entity_id
_entity_poly.type
_entity_poly.pdbx_seq_one_letter_code
_entity_poly.pdbx_strand_id
1 'polypeptide(L)'
;MSQRQLKLGANLNGVGNSISFWRHPDIPINASVSLEFYKKQVRIAEKGKFDLLFIADGLFINEKSNPHFLNRFEPLTLLSALAGATSHIGLVATLSTSYSEPFTVARQFASLDQLSGGRAGWNVVTSPLEGSALNFGKGEHPNHALRYEIAEEHLNVVKGLWDSWEDDAFVGDKEQGVFFDPAKLHTLNHKGAHFSVQGPLNVGRSKQGHPVIFQAGSSESGKDLAARSADAVYTGHETLEEAREFYRDVKARAVAYGRQAADILIFPGIGPIVGRTAEEAEQKYQAIAELVSMDQALNYLGRYFDHYDFSQFPLDEPFPEIGGIGSNSFRSTTDKIKQQAREQGLTLRQVALLASTPRTSFIGTPDQIADQIQEWFEGEAADGFNVRTVVPNGLEDFVELVVPVLQERGLFRTEYEQDTLRGNLGLEIPRNRHTLERVR
;
A
#
# COMPACT_ATOMS: atom_id res chain seq x y z
N MET A 1 17.05 -15.28 20.49
CA MET A 1 16.49 -14.81 19.21
C MET A 1 15.27 -13.98 19.57
N SER A 2 15.17 -12.72 19.15
CA SER A 2 13.96 -11.91 19.37
C SER A 2 12.82 -12.60 18.62
N GLN A 3 11.68 -12.78 19.29
CA GLN A 3 10.50 -13.36 18.68
C GLN A 3 10.04 -12.44 17.53
N ARG A 4 9.74 -13.00 16.35
CA ARG A 4 9.23 -12.25 15.20
C ARG A 4 7.94 -11.51 15.61
N GLN A 5 7.88 -10.19 15.38
CA GLN A 5 6.72 -9.36 15.72
C GLN A 5 5.93 -9.00 14.48
N LEU A 6 4.61 -9.07 14.58
CA LEU A 6 3.64 -8.62 13.60
C LEU A 6 3.82 -7.11 13.31
N LYS A 7 3.59 -6.69 12.08
CA LYS A 7 3.57 -5.29 11.65
C LYS A 7 2.17 -4.86 11.22
N LEU A 8 1.78 -3.63 11.52
CA LEU A 8 0.47 -3.11 11.12
C LEU A 8 0.61 -1.79 10.35
N GLY A 9 0.00 -1.75 9.18
CA GLY A 9 -0.20 -0.54 8.38
C GLY A 9 -1.67 -0.13 8.37
N ALA A 10 -1.95 1.17 8.35
CA ALA A 10 -3.29 1.71 8.16
C ALA A 10 -3.43 2.27 6.73
N ASN A 11 -4.28 1.65 5.92
CA ASN A 11 -4.60 2.13 4.57
C ASN A 11 -5.84 3.02 4.65
N LEU A 12 -5.63 4.33 4.56
CA LEU A 12 -6.69 5.32 4.72
C LEU A 12 -7.23 5.81 3.39
N ASN A 13 -8.56 5.76 3.27
CA ASN A 13 -9.31 6.27 2.14
C ASN A 13 -10.54 7.00 2.68
N GLY A 14 -10.55 8.32 2.68
CA GLY A 14 -11.53 9.18 3.32
C GLY A 14 -12.97 8.69 3.27
N VAL A 15 -13.60 8.71 2.08
CA VAL A 15 -14.96 8.19 1.87
C VAL A 15 -15.01 6.68 1.60
N GLY A 16 -13.93 5.95 1.89
CA GLY A 16 -13.84 4.49 1.78
C GLY A 16 -13.52 3.95 0.39
N ASN A 17 -13.21 2.65 0.35
CA ASN A 17 -12.83 1.96 -0.88
C ASN A 17 -14.03 1.38 -1.66
N SER A 18 -15.19 1.22 -1.01
CA SER A 18 -16.40 0.71 -1.69
C SER A 18 -17.13 1.81 -2.43
N ILE A 19 -17.94 1.41 -3.40
CA ILE A 19 -18.75 2.33 -4.19
C ILE A 19 -19.85 3.03 -3.38
N SER A 20 -20.21 2.50 -2.22
CA SER A 20 -21.35 2.95 -1.42
C SER A 20 -21.01 3.40 0.01
N PHE A 21 -19.80 3.16 0.49
CA PHE A 21 -19.41 3.50 1.86
C PHE A 21 -19.65 4.98 2.21
N TRP A 22 -19.42 5.88 1.27
CA TRP A 22 -19.67 7.31 1.41
C TRP A 22 -21.14 7.68 1.71
N ARG A 23 -22.08 6.76 1.43
CA ARG A 23 -23.53 6.95 1.68
C ARG A 23 -23.90 6.75 3.14
N HIS A 24 -22.99 6.15 3.94
CA HIS A 24 -23.26 5.97 5.37
C HIS A 24 -23.32 7.34 6.05
N PRO A 25 -24.35 7.60 6.92
CA PRO A 25 -24.56 8.93 7.53
C PRO A 25 -23.36 9.41 8.36
N ASP A 26 -22.59 8.51 8.95
CA ASP A 26 -21.41 8.85 9.77
C ASP A 26 -20.17 9.19 8.94
N ILE A 27 -20.22 9.06 7.62
CA ILE A 27 -19.09 9.37 6.75
C ILE A 27 -19.23 10.78 6.16
N PRO A 28 -18.35 11.71 6.53
CA PRO A 28 -18.37 13.05 5.93
C PRO A 28 -18.08 12.97 4.43
N ILE A 29 -18.92 13.60 3.61
CA ILE A 29 -18.79 13.56 2.14
C ILE A 29 -17.46 14.12 1.64
N ASN A 30 -16.84 15.01 2.41
CA ASN A 30 -15.54 15.61 2.12
C ASN A 30 -14.36 14.90 2.81
N ALA A 31 -14.55 13.72 3.40
CA ALA A 31 -13.52 13.02 4.17
C ALA A 31 -12.22 12.82 3.38
N SER A 32 -12.32 12.55 2.07
CA SER A 32 -11.14 12.35 1.20
C SER A 32 -10.28 13.60 0.96
N VAL A 33 -10.83 14.80 1.25
CA VAL A 33 -10.13 16.10 1.15
C VAL A 33 -10.22 16.89 2.47
N SER A 34 -10.37 16.22 3.59
CA SER A 34 -10.41 16.81 4.93
C SER A 34 -9.13 16.47 5.71
N LEU A 35 -8.25 17.46 5.89
CA LEU A 35 -7.04 17.27 6.70
C LEU A 35 -7.36 16.86 8.14
N GLU A 36 -8.44 17.40 8.72
CA GLU A 36 -8.85 17.05 10.10
C GLU A 36 -9.34 15.59 10.19
N PHE A 37 -9.99 15.07 9.14
CA PHE A 37 -10.32 13.64 9.07
C PHE A 37 -9.05 12.80 9.12
N TYR A 38 -8.07 13.08 8.27
CA TYR A 38 -6.80 12.34 8.24
C TYR A 38 -6.00 12.49 9.54
N LYS A 39 -5.98 13.67 10.15
CA LYS A 39 -5.36 13.87 11.48
C LYS A 39 -6.02 13.01 12.56
N LYS A 40 -7.37 12.91 12.56
CA LYS A 40 -8.07 12.02 13.49
C LYS A 40 -7.65 10.57 13.27
N GLN A 41 -7.72 10.09 12.03
CA GLN A 41 -7.41 8.70 11.70
C GLN A 41 -5.96 8.32 12.01
N VAL A 42 -4.99 9.17 11.66
CA VAL A 42 -3.59 8.87 11.93
C VAL A 42 -3.26 8.86 13.42
N ARG A 43 -3.92 9.70 14.23
CA ARG A 43 -3.77 9.67 15.70
C ARG A 43 -4.32 8.37 16.29
N ILE A 44 -5.44 7.86 15.77
CA ILE A 44 -6.00 6.56 16.17
C ILE A 44 -4.99 5.45 15.85
N ALA A 45 -4.45 5.42 14.63
CA ALA A 45 -3.44 4.44 14.22
C ALA A 45 -2.17 4.53 15.09
N GLU A 46 -1.66 5.74 15.37
CA GLU A 46 -0.47 5.94 16.19
C GLU A 46 -0.71 5.54 17.66
N LYS A 47 -1.91 5.84 18.21
CA LYS A 47 -2.35 5.34 19.54
C LYS A 47 -2.34 3.81 19.56
N GLY A 48 -2.79 3.16 18.50
CA GLY A 48 -2.76 1.71 18.30
C GLY A 48 -1.38 1.14 17.96
N LYS A 49 -0.31 1.92 18.00
CA LYS A 49 1.09 1.51 17.75
C LYS A 49 1.32 0.96 16.33
N PHE A 50 0.52 1.37 15.37
CA PHE A 50 0.70 0.99 13.96
C PHE A 50 2.07 1.42 13.44
N ASP A 51 2.67 0.58 12.60
CA ASP A 51 3.99 0.84 12.03
C ASP A 51 3.95 1.95 10.99
N LEU A 52 2.88 2.02 10.19
CA LEU A 52 2.80 2.96 9.08
C LEU A 52 1.36 3.34 8.71
N LEU A 53 1.26 4.50 8.10
CA LEU A 53 0.15 4.97 7.32
C LEU A 53 0.47 4.79 5.84
N PHE A 54 -0.44 4.19 5.08
CA PHE A 54 -0.30 3.90 3.66
C PHE A 54 -1.36 4.66 2.85
N ILE A 55 -0.94 5.53 1.93
CA ILE A 55 -1.83 6.28 1.05
C ILE A 55 -1.62 5.83 -0.39
N ALA A 56 -2.62 5.12 -0.92
CA ALA A 56 -2.66 4.69 -2.31
C ALA A 56 -2.98 5.85 -3.27
N ASP A 57 -2.50 5.75 -4.51
CA ASP A 57 -2.78 6.74 -5.55
C ASP A 57 -2.99 6.13 -6.94
N GLY A 58 -3.55 6.92 -7.85
CA GLY A 58 -3.71 6.62 -9.27
C GLY A 58 -3.97 7.93 -10.03
N LEU A 59 -3.37 8.04 -11.21
CA LEU A 59 -3.21 9.29 -11.96
C LEU A 59 -4.26 9.46 -13.08
N PHE A 60 -5.37 8.72 -13.01
CA PHE A 60 -6.47 8.79 -13.96
C PHE A 60 -7.81 8.54 -13.28
N ILE A 61 -8.80 9.33 -13.65
CA ILE A 61 -10.20 9.16 -13.23
C ILE A 61 -11.13 9.34 -14.42
N ASN A 62 -12.33 8.81 -14.30
CA ASN A 62 -13.49 9.09 -15.16
C ASN A 62 -14.77 9.05 -14.30
N GLU A 63 -15.91 9.26 -14.92
CA GLU A 63 -17.22 9.30 -14.26
C GLU A 63 -17.63 7.97 -13.59
N LYS A 64 -16.94 6.86 -13.93
CA LYS A 64 -17.17 5.51 -13.36
C LYS A 64 -16.20 5.19 -12.22
N SER A 65 -15.29 6.09 -11.88
CA SER A 65 -14.33 5.90 -10.81
C SER A 65 -15.03 5.88 -9.44
N ASN A 66 -14.50 5.09 -8.50
CA ASN A 66 -15.05 5.08 -7.14
C ASN A 66 -14.95 6.46 -6.49
N PRO A 67 -15.89 6.84 -5.62
CA PRO A 67 -16.00 8.19 -5.04
C PRO A 67 -14.72 8.70 -4.40
N HIS A 68 -13.98 7.86 -3.70
CA HIS A 68 -12.70 8.25 -3.11
C HIS A 68 -11.68 8.72 -4.16
N PHE A 69 -11.65 8.08 -5.34
CA PHE A 69 -10.69 8.45 -6.39
C PHE A 69 -11.05 9.73 -7.13
N LEU A 70 -12.34 10.11 -7.14
CA LEU A 70 -12.81 11.31 -7.83
C LEU A 70 -12.32 12.61 -7.19
N ASN A 71 -12.12 12.64 -5.88
CA ASN A 71 -11.71 13.84 -5.15
C ASN A 71 -10.91 13.47 -3.91
N ARG A 72 -9.58 13.56 -3.96
CA ARG A 72 -8.66 13.23 -2.88
C ARG A 72 -7.39 14.07 -2.91
N PHE A 73 -6.69 14.11 -1.79
CA PHE A 73 -5.36 14.71 -1.73
C PHE A 73 -4.31 13.86 -2.45
N GLU A 74 -3.29 14.53 -2.98
CA GLU A 74 -2.06 13.90 -3.44
C GLU A 74 -1.27 13.38 -2.22
N PRO A 75 -0.72 12.13 -2.29
CA PRO A 75 -0.15 11.47 -1.12
C PRO A 75 1.02 12.19 -0.44
N LEU A 76 2.02 12.69 -1.18
CA LEU A 76 3.18 13.37 -0.59
C LEU A 76 2.79 14.67 0.12
N THR A 77 1.90 15.44 -0.49
CA THR A 77 1.38 16.69 0.09
C THR A 77 0.62 16.40 1.38
N LEU A 78 -0.27 15.40 1.36
CA LEU A 78 -1.01 14.98 2.55
C LEU A 78 -0.07 14.50 3.67
N LEU A 79 0.85 13.60 3.34
CA LEU A 79 1.75 13.03 4.34
C LEU A 79 2.75 14.03 4.89
N SER A 80 3.16 15.04 4.09
CA SER A 80 3.97 16.16 4.59
C SER A 80 3.22 16.98 5.64
N ALA A 81 1.91 17.22 5.44
CA ALA A 81 1.08 17.87 6.45
C ALA A 81 0.90 17.01 7.71
N LEU A 82 0.77 15.68 7.56
CA LEU A 82 0.62 14.74 8.66
C LEU A 82 1.93 14.48 9.42
N ALA A 83 3.09 14.69 8.79
CA ALA A 83 4.39 14.59 9.45
C ALA A 83 4.50 15.51 10.68
N GLY A 84 3.92 16.71 10.59
CA GLY A 84 3.84 17.65 11.72
C GLY A 84 2.77 17.33 12.76
N ALA A 85 1.90 16.34 12.50
CA ALA A 85 0.80 15.94 13.40
C ALA A 85 1.03 14.56 14.07
N THR A 86 2.17 13.91 13.78
CA THR A 86 2.54 12.57 14.23
C THR A 86 3.97 12.55 14.75
N SER A 87 4.30 11.54 15.58
CA SER A 87 5.63 11.42 16.21
C SER A 87 6.35 10.10 15.90
N HIS A 88 5.62 9.02 15.64
CA HIS A 88 6.18 7.65 15.54
C HIS A 88 5.79 6.91 14.27
N ILE A 89 4.53 7.02 13.85
CA ILE A 89 4.00 6.26 12.71
C ILE A 89 4.71 6.63 11.40
N GLY A 90 5.05 5.61 10.61
CA GLY A 90 5.61 5.77 9.28
C GLY A 90 4.62 6.36 8.28
N LEU A 91 5.12 7.03 7.25
CA LEU A 91 4.36 7.79 6.28
C LEU A 91 4.70 7.30 4.87
N VAL A 92 3.88 6.38 4.34
CA VAL A 92 4.12 5.72 3.04
C VAL A 92 3.25 6.34 1.96
N ALA A 93 3.88 7.09 1.06
CA ALA A 93 3.24 7.72 -0.09
C ALA A 93 3.35 6.86 -1.34
N THR A 94 2.27 6.72 -2.11
CA THR A 94 2.32 6.16 -3.45
C THR A 94 2.74 7.21 -4.46
N LEU A 95 3.73 6.87 -5.31
CA LEU A 95 4.14 7.71 -6.43
C LEU A 95 4.61 6.87 -7.61
N SER A 96 4.19 7.28 -8.81
CA SER A 96 4.44 6.57 -10.07
C SER A 96 5.86 6.79 -10.58
N THR A 97 6.52 5.73 -11.02
CA THR A 97 7.79 5.80 -11.78
C THR A 97 7.59 6.10 -13.26
N SER A 98 6.41 5.81 -13.82
CA SER A 98 6.11 6.02 -15.23
C SER A 98 5.84 7.48 -15.59
N TYR A 99 5.43 8.30 -14.61
CA TYR A 99 4.96 9.66 -14.80
C TYR A 99 5.60 10.66 -13.83
N SER A 100 6.86 10.41 -13.45
CA SER A 100 7.63 11.33 -12.60
C SER A 100 9.11 11.31 -12.96
N GLU A 101 9.82 12.37 -12.59
CA GLU A 101 11.25 12.51 -12.80
C GLU A 101 12.03 12.04 -11.56
N PRO A 102 13.05 11.17 -11.72
CA PRO A 102 13.77 10.59 -10.58
C PRO A 102 14.38 11.62 -9.62
N PHE A 103 14.95 12.73 -10.15
CA PHE A 103 15.51 13.78 -9.31
C PHE A 103 14.45 14.45 -8.43
N THR A 104 13.28 14.73 -8.99
CA THR A 104 12.16 15.31 -8.27
C THR A 104 11.67 14.37 -7.17
N VAL A 105 11.50 13.09 -7.50
CA VAL A 105 11.06 12.06 -6.54
C VAL A 105 12.07 11.89 -5.41
N ALA A 106 13.36 11.78 -5.76
CA ALA A 106 14.43 11.66 -4.75
C ALA A 106 14.39 12.84 -3.75
N ARG A 107 14.23 14.06 -4.26
CA ARG A 107 14.19 15.28 -3.45
C ARG A 107 12.95 15.35 -2.56
N GLN A 108 11.79 15.00 -3.12
CA GLN A 108 10.51 15.01 -2.38
C GLN A 108 10.51 14.01 -1.22
N PHE A 109 10.91 12.76 -1.48
CA PHE A 109 10.96 11.73 -0.43
C PHE A 109 12.06 12.00 0.60
N ALA A 110 13.23 12.49 0.19
CA ALA A 110 14.27 12.90 1.15
C ALA A 110 13.78 14.05 2.04
N SER A 111 13.00 15.00 1.49
CA SER A 111 12.39 16.08 2.25
C SER A 111 11.35 15.59 3.23
N LEU A 112 10.43 14.70 2.81
CA LEU A 112 9.46 14.07 3.71
C LEU A 112 10.15 13.28 4.82
N ASP A 113 11.23 12.60 4.48
CA ASP A 113 12.00 11.80 5.44
C ASP A 113 12.66 12.67 6.51
N GLN A 114 13.27 13.79 6.12
CA GLN A 114 13.81 14.77 7.06
C GLN A 114 12.70 15.42 7.92
N LEU A 115 11.58 15.86 7.29
CA LEU A 115 10.44 16.48 7.98
C LEU A 115 9.82 15.55 9.03
N SER A 116 9.79 14.26 8.74
CA SER A 116 9.23 13.24 9.63
C SER A 116 10.26 12.63 10.61
N GLY A 117 11.54 13.02 10.52
CA GLY A 117 12.60 12.46 11.36
C GLY A 117 12.94 10.99 11.05
N GLY A 118 12.90 10.59 9.77
CA GLY A 118 13.26 9.25 9.34
C GLY A 118 12.05 8.29 9.28
N ARG A 119 10.85 8.79 8.94
CA ARG A 119 9.63 7.97 8.91
C ARG A 119 8.98 7.86 7.53
N ALA A 120 9.62 8.35 6.46
CA ALA A 120 9.08 8.26 5.12
C ALA A 120 9.22 6.86 4.51
N GLY A 121 8.22 6.47 3.71
CA GLY A 121 8.27 5.33 2.81
C GLY A 121 7.67 5.68 1.46
N TRP A 122 8.13 5.01 0.43
CA TRP A 122 7.65 5.18 -0.94
C TRP A 122 7.07 3.88 -1.48
N ASN A 123 5.77 3.89 -1.78
CA ASN A 123 5.14 2.83 -2.56
C ASN A 123 5.38 3.09 -4.05
N VAL A 124 6.29 2.32 -4.61
CA VAL A 124 6.74 2.40 -6.00
C VAL A 124 5.72 1.72 -6.90
N VAL A 125 5.05 2.47 -7.77
CA VAL A 125 4.06 1.94 -8.70
C VAL A 125 4.38 2.29 -10.14
N THR A 126 3.97 1.42 -11.07
CA THR A 126 4.16 1.59 -12.51
C THR A 126 2.92 2.16 -13.22
N SER A 127 1.89 2.58 -12.48
CA SER A 127 0.63 3.15 -12.97
C SER A 127 -0.07 2.29 -14.02
N PRO A 128 -0.96 1.35 -13.61
CA PRO A 128 -1.61 0.42 -14.54
C PRO A 128 -2.71 1.07 -15.41
N LEU A 129 -3.17 2.28 -15.08
CA LEU A 129 -4.27 2.96 -15.75
C LEU A 129 -3.79 3.65 -17.02
N GLU A 130 -4.23 3.17 -18.19
CA GLU A 130 -3.83 3.67 -19.51
C GLU A 130 -4.11 5.17 -19.69
N GLY A 131 -5.27 5.65 -19.23
CA GLY A 131 -5.65 7.07 -19.31
C GLY A 131 -4.67 8.03 -18.61
N SER A 132 -3.82 7.52 -17.72
CA SER A 132 -2.77 8.33 -17.08
C SER A 132 -1.82 8.96 -18.11
N ALA A 133 -1.52 8.29 -19.23
CA ALA A 133 -0.60 8.79 -20.26
C ALA A 133 -1.02 10.16 -20.79
N LEU A 134 -2.31 10.35 -21.04
CA LEU A 134 -2.86 11.59 -21.59
C LEU A 134 -2.66 12.79 -20.66
N ASN A 135 -2.72 12.58 -19.33
CA ASN A 135 -2.49 13.62 -18.33
C ASN A 135 -1.04 14.11 -18.29
N PHE A 136 -0.11 13.35 -18.86
CA PHE A 136 1.32 13.67 -18.93
C PHE A 136 1.82 13.92 -20.35
N GLY A 137 0.89 14.23 -21.30
CA GLY A 137 1.23 14.56 -22.69
C GLY A 137 1.86 13.43 -23.49
N LYS A 138 1.70 12.18 -23.03
CA LYS A 138 2.19 10.98 -23.75
C LYS A 138 1.05 10.42 -24.60
N GLY A 139 1.31 10.18 -25.88
CA GLY A 139 0.31 9.65 -26.81
C GLY A 139 -0.11 8.21 -26.51
N GLU A 140 0.79 7.44 -25.93
CA GLU A 140 0.56 6.02 -25.58
C GLU A 140 1.03 5.71 -24.16
N HIS A 141 0.30 4.82 -23.52
CA HIS A 141 0.71 4.24 -22.24
C HIS A 141 1.78 3.17 -22.50
N PRO A 142 2.95 3.23 -21.83
CA PRO A 142 3.98 2.21 -22.04
C PRO A 142 3.43 0.81 -21.69
N ASN A 143 3.81 -0.19 -22.48
CA ASN A 143 3.42 -1.57 -22.21
C ASN A 143 3.96 -2.06 -20.85
N HIS A 144 3.41 -3.17 -20.36
CA HIS A 144 3.70 -3.68 -19.02
C HIS A 144 5.21 -3.91 -18.78
N ALA A 145 5.92 -4.56 -19.73
CA ALA A 145 7.34 -4.86 -19.58
C ALA A 145 8.18 -3.58 -19.51
N LEU A 146 7.95 -2.65 -20.45
CA LEU A 146 8.65 -1.37 -20.48
C LEU A 146 8.44 -0.54 -19.21
N ARG A 147 7.23 -0.57 -18.63
CA ARG A 147 6.98 0.13 -17.36
C ARG A 147 7.84 -0.41 -16.20
N TYR A 148 8.11 -1.72 -16.16
CA TYR A 148 8.98 -2.30 -15.13
C TYR A 148 10.45 -2.02 -15.38
N GLU A 149 10.91 -1.98 -16.64
CA GLU A 149 12.27 -1.54 -16.99
C GLU A 149 12.51 -0.08 -16.55
N ILE A 150 11.57 0.81 -16.89
CA ILE A 150 11.60 2.22 -16.47
C ILE A 150 11.60 2.31 -14.92
N ALA A 151 10.77 1.52 -14.24
CA ALA A 151 10.68 1.55 -12.78
C ALA A 151 11.98 1.10 -12.10
N GLU A 152 12.64 0.08 -12.62
CA GLU A 152 13.93 -0.40 -12.11
C GLU A 152 15.02 0.67 -12.23
N GLU A 153 15.15 1.28 -13.40
CA GLU A 153 16.13 2.35 -13.61
C GLU A 153 15.81 3.58 -12.77
N HIS A 154 14.53 4.00 -12.74
CA HIS A 154 14.06 5.12 -11.93
C HIS A 154 14.44 4.94 -10.46
N LEU A 155 14.12 3.77 -9.88
CA LEU A 155 14.40 3.45 -8.50
C LEU A 155 15.90 3.43 -8.19
N ASN A 156 16.72 2.90 -9.10
CA ASN A 156 18.18 2.90 -8.98
C ASN A 156 18.76 4.31 -8.98
N VAL A 157 18.24 5.20 -9.83
CA VAL A 157 18.63 6.63 -9.85
C VAL A 157 18.25 7.31 -8.55
N VAL A 158 17.02 7.11 -8.06
CA VAL A 158 16.54 7.71 -6.81
C VAL A 158 17.40 7.26 -5.62
N LYS A 159 17.67 5.96 -5.49
CA LYS A 159 18.54 5.41 -4.44
C LYS A 159 19.98 5.98 -4.55
N GLY A 160 20.47 6.15 -5.77
CA GLY A 160 21.77 6.78 -6.01
C GLY A 160 21.87 8.24 -5.56
N LEU A 161 20.80 9.00 -5.82
CA LEU A 161 20.70 10.39 -5.37
C LEU A 161 20.60 10.51 -3.84
N TRP A 162 19.91 9.58 -3.17
CA TRP A 162 19.87 9.57 -1.70
C TRP A 162 21.24 9.32 -1.06
N ASP A 163 22.17 8.70 -1.78
CA ASP A 163 23.55 8.49 -1.34
C ASP A 163 24.53 9.61 -1.75
N SER A 164 24.04 10.76 -2.27
CA SER A 164 24.89 11.90 -2.65
C SER A 164 25.74 12.44 -1.48
N TRP A 165 25.25 12.34 -0.26
CA TRP A 165 25.92 12.78 0.96
C TRP A 165 26.24 11.58 1.85
N GLU A 166 27.45 11.51 2.39
CA GLU A 166 27.73 10.57 3.49
C GLU A 166 27.09 11.07 4.79
N ASP A 167 26.84 10.18 5.75
CA ASP A 167 26.05 10.48 6.94
C ASP A 167 26.63 11.62 7.81
N ASP A 168 27.95 11.80 7.79
CA ASP A 168 28.69 12.80 8.53
C ASP A 168 29.31 13.93 7.65
N ALA A 169 28.71 14.14 6.46
CA ALA A 169 29.20 15.13 5.50
C ALA A 169 29.04 16.58 5.98
N PHE A 170 27.99 16.89 6.75
CA PHE A 170 27.72 18.24 7.24
C PHE A 170 28.43 18.51 8.58
N VAL A 171 29.65 19.07 8.51
CA VAL A 171 30.50 19.31 9.67
C VAL A 171 29.99 20.48 10.53
N GLY A 172 29.53 21.56 9.91
CA GLY A 172 28.97 22.73 10.59
C GLY A 172 29.97 23.47 11.51
N ASP A 173 31.27 23.42 11.21
CA ASP A 173 32.29 24.10 11.98
C ASP A 173 32.25 25.61 11.72
N LYS A 174 31.70 26.36 12.68
CA LYS A 174 31.51 27.81 12.60
C LYS A 174 32.83 28.58 12.84
N GLU A 175 33.77 27.99 13.57
CA GLU A 175 35.05 28.64 13.88
C GLU A 175 35.96 28.63 12.65
N GLN A 176 36.03 27.49 11.96
CA GLN A 176 36.83 27.35 10.74
C GLN A 176 36.08 27.75 9.47
N GLY A 177 34.76 28.01 9.55
CA GLY A 177 33.92 28.36 8.41
C GLY A 177 33.66 27.17 7.47
N VAL A 178 33.72 25.94 7.96
CA VAL A 178 33.54 24.71 7.19
C VAL A 178 32.11 24.20 7.41
N PHE A 179 31.23 24.33 6.39
CA PHE A 179 29.87 23.87 6.48
C PHE A 179 29.75 22.37 6.24
N PHE A 180 30.45 21.83 5.24
CA PHE A 180 30.48 20.42 4.89
C PHE A 180 31.88 19.98 4.45
N ASP A 181 32.12 18.66 4.45
CA ASP A 181 33.33 18.05 3.89
C ASP A 181 33.11 17.75 2.40
N PRO A 182 33.78 18.44 1.45
CA PRO A 182 33.65 18.21 0.03
C PRO A 182 33.98 16.79 -0.42
N ALA A 183 34.84 16.05 0.31
CA ALA A 183 35.16 14.66 -0.01
C ALA A 183 34.02 13.69 0.25
N LYS A 184 32.99 14.13 0.98
CA LYS A 184 31.79 13.35 1.33
C LYS A 184 30.54 13.73 0.52
N LEU A 185 30.71 14.52 -0.54
CA LEU A 185 29.67 14.86 -1.53
C LEU A 185 29.97 14.13 -2.85
N HIS A 186 29.03 13.35 -3.31
CA HIS A 186 29.16 12.50 -4.50
C HIS A 186 28.15 12.86 -5.58
N THR A 187 28.63 13.10 -6.80
CA THR A 187 27.78 13.35 -7.97
C THR A 187 27.45 12.02 -8.63
N LEU A 188 26.16 11.73 -8.86
CA LEU A 188 25.70 10.45 -9.38
C LEU A 188 26.14 10.20 -10.83
N ASN A 189 26.02 11.20 -11.71
CA ASN A 189 26.37 11.12 -13.13
C ASN A 189 25.73 9.94 -13.88
N HIS A 190 24.48 9.61 -13.54
CA HIS A 190 23.77 8.51 -14.17
C HIS A 190 23.47 8.80 -15.65
N LYS A 191 23.73 7.80 -16.51
CA LYS A 191 23.33 7.76 -17.92
C LYS A 191 22.85 6.34 -18.24
N GLY A 192 21.55 6.18 -18.38
CA GLY A 192 20.90 4.90 -18.64
C GLY A 192 20.05 4.92 -19.91
N ALA A 193 19.21 3.92 -20.06
CA ALA A 193 18.33 3.77 -21.22
C ALA A 193 17.17 4.77 -21.19
N HIS A 194 16.68 5.10 -19.99
CA HIS A 194 15.48 5.91 -19.81
C HIS A 194 15.77 7.26 -19.15
N PHE A 195 16.84 7.36 -18.35
CA PHE A 195 17.14 8.57 -17.59
C PHE A 195 18.60 9.01 -17.73
N SER A 196 18.80 10.33 -17.68
CA SER A 196 20.13 10.94 -17.58
C SER A 196 20.08 11.99 -16.47
N VAL A 197 20.74 11.71 -15.35
CA VAL A 197 20.66 12.53 -14.12
C VAL A 197 22.04 12.74 -13.54
N GLN A 198 22.50 13.99 -13.53
CA GLN A 198 23.81 14.32 -12.99
C GLN A 198 23.85 14.22 -11.47
N GLY A 199 22.88 14.78 -10.75
CA GLY A 199 23.01 15.02 -9.31
C GLY A 199 24.01 16.14 -8.99
N PRO A 200 24.50 16.27 -7.74
CA PRO A 200 24.08 15.55 -6.57
C PRO A 200 22.71 16.02 -6.04
N LEU A 201 22.10 15.26 -5.13
CA LEU A 201 20.89 15.70 -4.44
C LEU A 201 21.26 16.79 -3.42
N ASN A 202 20.38 17.79 -3.27
CA ASN A 202 20.57 18.91 -2.33
C ASN A 202 19.83 18.75 -0.99
N VAL A 203 19.59 17.49 -0.60
CA VAL A 203 19.07 17.11 0.72
C VAL A 203 19.96 15.99 1.26
N GLY A 204 20.42 16.12 2.50
CA GLY A 204 21.25 15.10 3.16
C GLY A 204 20.46 13.84 3.50
N ARG A 205 21.18 12.76 3.79
CA ARG A 205 20.58 11.50 4.25
C ARG A 205 19.85 11.69 5.58
N SER A 206 18.76 10.99 5.74
CA SER A 206 18.03 10.93 7.01
C SER A 206 18.61 9.88 7.95
N LYS A 207 18.09 9.81 9.19
CA LYS A 207 18.46 8.81 10.19
C LYS A 207 18.26 7.36 9.73
N GLN A 208 17.30 7.08 8.81
CA GLN A 208 17.08 5.73 8.27
C GLN A 208 17.84 5.45 6.97
N GLY A 209 18.68 6.36 6.53
CA GLY A 209 19.49 6.29 5.32
C GLY A 209 18.64 6.51 4.05
N HIS A 210 17.78 5.60 3.70
CA HIS A 210 16.81 5.71 2.61
C HIS A 210 15.38 5.59 3.12
N PRO A 211 14.40 6.33 2.56
CA PRO A 211 12.99 6.02 2.72
C PRO A 211 12.72 4.53 2.45
N VAL A 212 11.80 3.93 3.23
CA VAL A 212 11.45 2.52 3.07
C VAL A 212 10.74 2.30 1.72
N ILE A 213 11.17 1.32 0.95
CA ILE A 213 10.61 1.01 -0.37
C ILE A 213 9.52 -0.03 -0.26
N PHE A 214 8.30 0.38 -0.56
CA PHE A 214 7.16 -0.50 -0.76
C PHE A 214 6.93 -0.75 -2.25
N GLN A 215 6.33 -1.89 -2.55
CA GLN A 215 5.91 -2.25 -3.90
C GLN A 215 4.59 -3.03 -3.82
N ALA A 216 3.74 -2.95 -4.85
CA ALA A 216 2.40 -3.53 -4.83
C ALA A 216 2.12 -4.43 -6.05
N GLY A 217 3.13 -4.90 -6.76
CA GLY A 217 2.97 -5.74 -7.97
C GLY A 217 2.91 -7.23 -7.63
N SER A 218 1.86 -7.91 -8.10
CA SER A 218 1.71 -9.36 -7.98
C SER A 218 2.00 -10.13 -9.27
N SER A 219 2.25 -9.44 -10.40
CA SER A 219 2.70 -10.07 -11.65
C SER A 219 4.12 -10.61 -11.50
N GLU A 220 4.57 -11.48 -12.42
CA GLU A 220 5.94 -12.00 -12.40
C GLU A 220 6.98 -10.87 -12.38
N SER A 221 6.85 -9.86 -13.26
CA SER A 221 7.74 -8.69 -13.26
C SER A 221 7.63 -7.89 -11.96
N GLY A 222 6.44 -7.82 -11.36
CA GLY A 222 6.21 -7.13 -10.08
C GLY A 222 6.88 -7.82 -8.91
N LYS A 223 6.73 -9.15 -8.80
CA LYS A 223 7.40 -9.98 -7.78
C LYS A 223 8.93 -9.91 -7.93
N ASP A 224 9.41 -9.87 -9.17
CA ASP A 224 10.83 -9.80 -9.49
C ASP A 224 11.44 -8.45 -9.08
N LEU A 225 10.80 -7.33 -9.45
CA LEU A 225 11.22 -6.00 -9.02
C LEU A 225 11.19 -5.85 -7.49
N ALA A 226 10.13 -6.36 -6.85
CA ALA A 226 10.02 -6.35 -5.39
C ALA A 226 11.15 -7.14 -4.73
N ALA A 227 11.40 -8.36 -5.19
CA ALA A 227 12.43 -9.24 -4.64
C ALA A 227 13.84 -8.62 -4.73
N ARG A 228 14.15 -7.90 -5.83
CA ARG A 228 15.43 -7.21 -5.99
C ARG A 228 15.58 -5.97 -5.12
N SER A 229 14.52 -5.20 -4.92
CA SER A 229 14.67 -3.80 -4.51
C SER A 229 13.73 -3.29 -3.44
N ALA A 230 12.61 -3.97 -3.15
CA ALA A 230 11.68 -3.51 -2.12
C ALA A 230 12.07 -3.97 -0.71
N ASP A 231 11.73 -3.16 0.27
CA ASP A 231 11.82 -3.48 1.71
C ASP A 231 10.51 -4.13 2.19
N ALA A 232 9.38 -3.82 1.53
CA ALA A 232 8.08 -4.39 1.85
C ALA A 232 7.20 -4.50 0.61
N VAL A 233 6.25 -5.44 0.62
CA VAL A 233 5.29 -5.66 -0.47
C VAL A 233 3.88 -5.63 0.08
N TYR A 234 3.07 -4.71 -0.46
CA TYR A 234 1.62 -4.75 -0.29
C TYR A 234 1.02 -5.75 -1.28
N THR A 235 0.12 -6.59 -0.81
CA THR A 235 -0.53 -7.61 -1.65
C THR A 235 -1.99 -7.82 -1.27
N GLY A 236 -2.76 -8.47 -2.13
CA GLY A 236 -4.15 -8.80 -1.88
C GLY A 236 -4.40 -10.29 -2.18
N HIS A 237 -4.70 -11.06 -1.14
CA HIS A 237 -5.06 -12.47 -1.23
C HIS A 237 -6.34 -12.73 -0.46
N GLU A 238 -7.19 -13.60 -0.97
CA GLU A 238 -8.47 -13.95 -0.35
C GLU A 238 -8.33 -15.14 0.59
N THR A 239 -7.37 -16.02 0.32
CA THR A 239 -7.13 -17.25 1.09
C THR A 239 -5.74 -17.30 1.68
N LEU A 240 -5.61 -18.04 2.77
CA LEU A 240 -4.34 -18.30 3.44
C LEU A 240 -3.34 -19.01 2.51
N GLU A 241 -3.82 -19.95 1.69
CA GLU A 241 -2.99 -20.71 0.76
C GLU A 241 -2.36 -19.82 -0.32
N GLU A 242 -3.16 -18.97 -0.98
CA GLU A 242 -2.65 -18.00 -1.98
C GLU A 242 -1.61 -17.06 -1.35
N ALA A 243 -1.86 -16.62 -0.11
CA ALA A 243 -0.93 -15.75 0.62
C ALA A 243 0.38 -16.46 0.95
N ARG A 244 0.34 -17.74 1.35
CA ARG A 244 1.53 -18.56 1.61
C ARG A 244 2.37 -18.80 0.35
N GLU A 245 1.73 -19.10 -0.77
CA GLU A 245 2.43 -19.29 -2.04
C GLU A 245 3.15 -18.01 -2.45
N PHE A 246 2.46 -16.87 -2.40
CA PHE A 246 3.06 -15.57 -2.70
C PHE A 246 4.22 -15.23 -1.76
N TYR A 247 4.05 -15.44 -0.46
CA TYR A 247 5.07 -15.20 0.56
C TYR A 247 6.35 -15.98 0.27
N ARG A 248 6.21 -17.31 0.03
CA ARG A 248 7.34 -18.18 -0.28
C ARG A 248 8.03 -17.81 -1.59
N ASP A 249 7.27 -17.52 -2.64
CA ASP A 249 7.81 -17.14 -3.94
C ASP A 249 8.63 -15.85 -3.86
N VAL A 250 8.08 -14.78 -3.29
CA VAL A 250 8.79 -13.50 -3.19
C VAL A 250 10.04 -13.59 -2.32
N LYS A 251 9.96 -14.28 -1.18
CA LYS A 251 11.11 -14.49 -0.28
C LYS A 251 12.19 -15.34 -0.93
N ALA A 252 11.82 -16.39 -1.67
CA ALA A 252 12.78 -17.22 -2.41
C ALA A 252 13.50 -16.44 -3.51
N ARG A 253 12.77 -15.59 -4.25
CA ARG A 253 13.38 -14.68 -5.25
C ARG A 253 14.35 -13.69 -4.60
N ALA A 254 14.00 -13.11 -3.45
CA ALA A 254 14.89 -12.20 -2.73
C ALA A 254 16.21 -12.90 -2.35
N VAL A 255 16.14 -14.14 -1.86
CA VAL A 255 17.32 -14.95 -1.56
C VAL A 255 18.14 -15.25 -2.82
N ALA A 256 17.49 -15.54 -3.95
CA ALA A 256 18.18 -15.75 -5.23
C ALA A 256 18.92 -14.49 -5.72
N TYR A 257 18.46 -13.30 -5.35
CA TYR A 257 19.15 -12.02 -5.59
C TYR A 257 20.17 -11.64 -4.51
N GLY A 258 20.54 -12.58 -3.62
CA GLY A 258 21.57 -12.37 -2.60
C GLY A 258 21.13 -11.59 -1.37
N ARG A 259 19.81 -11.39 -1.17
CA ARG A 259 19.22 -10.78 0.02
C ARG A 259 18.88 -11.86 1.06
N GLN A 260 18.61 -11.44 2.28
CA GLN A 260 18.01 -12.32 3.28
C GLN A 260 16.47 -12.32 3.12
N ALA A 261 15.81 -13.41 3.48
CA ALA A 261 14.35 -13.49 3.47
C ALA A 261 13.71 -12.47 4.43
N ALA A 262 14.42 -12.06 5.46
CA ALA A 262 13.99 -11.03 6.42
C ALA A 262 14.07 -9.59 5.88
N ASP A 263 14.81 -9.35 4.78
CA ASP A 263 14.99 -8.00 4.19
C ASP A 263 13.76 -7.53 3.40
N ILE A 264 12.75 -8.38 3.23
CA ILE A 264 11.52 -8.05 2.55
C ILE A 264 10.31 -8.52 3.36
N LEU A 265 9.42 -7.60 3.68
CA LEU A 265 8.23 -7.84 4.48
C LEU A 265 6.99 -7.95 3.59
N ILE A 266 6.08 -8.87 3.88
CA ILE A 266 4.86 -9.11 3.11
C ILE A 266 3.65 -8.64 3.92
N PHE A 267 2.86 -7.69 3.33
CA PHE A 267 1.71 -7.05 3.93
C PHE A 267 0.43 -7.32 3.14
N PRO A 268 -0.31 -8.40 3.39
CA PRO A 268 -1.65 -8.55 2.85
C PRO A 268 -2.57 -7.43 3.33
N GLY A 269 -3.43 -6.93 2.43
CA GLY A 269 -4.49 -5.99 2.78
C GLY A 269 -5.69 -6.72 3.36
N ILE A 270 -6.12 -6.33 4.56
CA ILE A 270 -7.32 -6.86 5.21
C ILE A 270 -8.34 -5.75 5.47
N GLY A 271 -9.62 -6.10 5.45
CA GLY A 271 -10.73 -5.20 5.79
C GLY A 271 -11.52 -5.76 6.98
N PRO A 272 -11.03 -5.62 8.22
CA PRO A 272 -11.70 -6.17 9.38
C PRO A 272 -13.01 -5.44 9.69
N ILE A 273 -14.04 -6.21 10.05
CA ILE A 273 -15.28 -5.72 10.61
C ILE A 273 -15.43 -6.32 12.02
N VAL A 274 -15.17 -5.48 13.01
CA VAL A 274 -15.10 -5.89 14.42
C VAL A 274 -16.42 -5.60 15.09
N GLY A 275 -17.01 -6.60 15.75
CA GLY A 275 -18.13 -6.44 16.68
C GLY A 275 -17.77 -7.02 18.04
N ARG A 276 -18.37 -6.52 19.14
CA ARG A 276 -18.22 -7.14 20.45
C ARG A 276 -18.83 -8.53 20.50
N THR A 277 -19.80 -8.78 19.61
CA THR A 277 -20.37 -10.11 19.32
C THR A 277 -20.33 -10.38 17.82
N ALA A 278 -20.49 -11.64 17.44
CA ALA A 278 -20.55 -12.02 16.02
C ALA A 278 -21.77 -11.38 15.32
N GLU A 279 -22.89 -11.23 16.02
CA GLU A 279 -24.10 -10.59 15.52
C GLU A 279 -23.86 -9.09 15.27
N GLU A 280 -23.13 -8.39 16.15
CA GLU A 280 -22.78 -6.97 15.94
C GLU A 280 -21.90 -6.81 14.70
N ALA A 281 -20.90 -7.67 14.53
CA ALA A 281 -20.04 -7.65 13.33
C ALA A 281 -20.84 -7.89 12.05
N GLU A 282 -21.76 -8.85 12.07
CA GLU A 282 -22.65 -9.14 10.95
C GLU A 282 -23.56 -7.94 10.65
N GLN A 283 -24.16 -7.32 11.65
CA GLN A 283 -24.99 -6.13 11.46
C GLN A 283 -24.20 -4.95 10.82
N LYS A 284 -22.95 -4.73 11.24
CA LYS A 284 -22.07 -3.72 10.61
C LYS A 284 -21.81 -4.04 9.13
N TYR A 285 -21.58 -5.32 8.80
CA TYR A 285 -21.40 -5.75 7.41
C TYR A 285 -22.67 -5.50 6.59
N GLN A 286 -23.84 -5.92 7.09
CA GLN A 286 -25.11 -5.76 6.40
C GLN A 286 -25.45 -4.29 6.18
N ALA A 287 -25.22 -3.43 7.17
CA ALA A 287 -25.46 -2.00 7.05
C ALA A 287 -24.70 -1.34 5.88
N ILE A 288 -23.48 -1.82 5.57
CA ILE A 288 -22.73 -1.34 4.40
C ILE A 288 -23.22 -2.01 3.10
N ALA A 289 -23.53 -3.31 3.14
CA ALA A 289 -24.03 -4.04 1.98
C ALA A 289 -25.35 -3.46 1.46
N GLU A 290 -26.25 -3.09 2.37
CA GLU A 290 -27.56 -2.49 2.04
C GLU A 290 -27.46 -1.09 1.43
N LEU A 291 -26.32 -0.38 1.58
CA LEU A 291 -26.10 0.91 0.92
C LEU A 291 -25.88 0.79 -0.59
N VAL A 292 -25.55 -0.39 -1.10
CA VAL A 292 -25.29 -0.60 -2.53
C VAL A 292 -26.63 -0.67 -3.28
N SER A 293 -26.86 0.26 -4.21
CA SER A 293 -27.97 0.13 -5.14
C SER A 293 -27.68 -0.98 -6.16
N MET A 294 -28.73 -1.62 -6.65
CA MET A 294 -28.57 -2.71 -7.63
C MET A 294 -27.90 -2.25 -8.91
N ASP A 295 -28.24 -1.04 -9.39
CA ASP A 295 -27.58 -0.47 -10.57
C ASP A 295 -26.07 -0.28 -10.36
N GLN A 296 -25.66 0.18 -9.17
CA GLN A 296 -24.25 0.30 -8.81
C GLN A 296 -23.57 -1.06 -8.72
N ALA A 297 -24.22 -2.06 -8.14
CA ALA A 297 -23.70 -3.42 -8.04
C ALA A 297 -23.51 -4.07 -9.43
N LEU A 298 -24.47 -3.93 -10.33
CA LEU A 298 -24.37 -4.42 -11.70
C LEU A 298 -23.28 -3.72 -12.50
N ASN A 299 -23.17 -2.41 -12.38
CA ASN A 299 -22.09 -1.64 -13.02
C ASN A 299 -20.70 -2.04 -12.48
N TYR A 300 -20.60 -2.28 -11.17
CA TYR A 300 -19.36 -2.73 -10.56
C TYR A 300 -18.99 -4.15 -11.00
N LEU A 301 -19.96 -5.07 -11.07
CA LEU A 301 -19.78 -6.41 -11.63
C LEU A 301 -19.31 -6.31 -13.09
N GLY A 302 -19.99 -5.49 -13.90
CA GLY A 302 -19.65 -5.25 -15.31
C GLY A 302 -18.21 -4.82 -15.52
N ARG A 303 -17.60 -4.08 -14.59
CA ARG A 303 -16.19 -3.65 -14.64
C ARG A 303 -15.21 -4.82 -14.77
N TYR A 304 -15.50 -5.95 -14.12
CA TYR A 304 -14.67 -7.15 -14.26
C TYR A 304 -14.84 -7.83 -15.63
N PHE A 305 -15.99 -7.62 -16.26
CA PHE A 305 -16.40 -8.22 -17.52
C PHE A 305 -16.35 -7.23 -18.70
N ASP A 306 -15.27 -6.46 -18.83
CA ASP A 306 -15.06 -5.49 -19.92
C ASP A 306 -16.21 -4.46 -20.04
N HIS A 307 -16.72 -4.01 -18.91
CA HIS A 307 -17.88 -3.11 -18.79
C HIS A 307 -19.17 -3.66 -19.38
N TYR A 308 -19.33 -5.01 -19.35
CA TYR A 308 -20.53 -5.67 -19.83
C TYR A 308 -21.77 -5.21 -19.06
N ASP A 309 -22.85 -4.94 -19.81
CA ASP A 309 -24.12 -4.51 -19.22
C ASP A 309 -24.95 -5.71 -18.76
N PHE A 310 -24.98 -5.94 -17.45
CA PHE A 310 -25.79 -6.99 -16.84
C PHE A 310 -27.25 -6.58 -16.59
N SER A 311 -27.64 -5.32 -16.77
CA SER A 311 -29.01 -4.84 -16.52
C SER A 311 -30.04 -5.45 -17.45
N GLN A 312 -29.59 -6.02 -18.57
CA GLN A 312 -30.43 -6.71 -19.54
C GLN A 312 -30.95 -8.10 -19.08
N PHE A 313 -30.46 -8.63 -17.96
CA PHE A 313 -30.85 -9.93 -17.43
C PHE A 313 -31.73 -9.79 -16.19
N PRO A 314 -32.66 -10.76 -15.96
CA PRO A 314 -33.45 -10.81 -14.74
C PRO A 314 -32.55 -10.99 -13.50
N LEU A 315 -32.80 -10.20 -12.46
CA LEU A 315 -31.95 -10.17 -11.26
C LEU A 315 -32.02 -11.44 -10.42
N ASP A 316 -33.19 -12.05 -10.35
CA ASP A 316 -33.50 -13.18 -9.45
C ASP A 316 -33.41 -14.54 -10.15
N GLU A 317 -32.95 -14.55 -11.40
CA GLU A 317 -32.60 -15.76 -12.15
C GLU A 317 -31.11 -16.11 -11.92
N PRO A 318 -30.70 -17.38 -12.18
CA PRO A 318 -29.30 -17.79 -12.10
C PRO A 318 -28.37 -16.87 -12.90
N PHE A 319 -27.13 -16.71 -12.42
CA PHE A 319 -26.14 -15.90 -13.12
C PHE A 319 -26.01 -16.32 -14.59
N PRO A 320 -26.09 -15.38 -15.54
CA PRO A 320 -26.19 -15.72 -16.96
C PRO A 320 -24.92 -16.37 -17.51
N GLU A 321 -25.08 -17.28 -18.46
CA GLU A 321 -23.99 -17.87 -19.22
C GLU A 321 -23.49 -16.87 -20.28
N ILE A 322 -22.42 -16.13 -19.97
CA ILE A 322 -21.89 -15.04 -20.79
C ILE A 322 -20.62 -15.42 -21.58
N GLY A 323 -20.33 -16.72 -21.66
CA GLY A 323 -19.21 -17.24 -22.46
C GLY A 323 -17.84 -16.67 -22.06
N GLY A 324 -17.08 -16.22 -23.05
CA GLY A 324 -15.72 -15.69 -22.88
C GLY A 324 -15.63 -14.21 -22.47
N ILE A 325 -16.73 -13.53 -22.15
CA ILE A 325 -16.71 -12.12 -21.76
C ILE A 325 -15.89 -11.95 -20.49
N GLY A 326 -15.01 -10.95 -20.49
CA GLY A 326 -14.07 -10.65 -19.38
C GLY A 326 -12.74 -11.41 -19.42
N SER A 327 -12.52 -12.27 -20.43
CA SER A 327 -11.28 -13.07 -20.55
C SER A 327 -10.03 -12.23 -20.84
N ASN A 328 -10.18 -11.02 -21.38
CA ASN A 328 -9.07 -10.13 -21.72
C ASN A 328 -8.77 -9.08 -20.64
N SER A 329 -9.60 -8.94 -19.61
CA SER A 329 -9.49 -7.94 -18.55
C SER A 329 -8.98 -8.58 -17.25
N PHE A 330 -9.87 -8.91 -16.35
CA PHE A 330 -9.57 -9.51 -15.04
C PHE A 330 -9.81 -11.04 -15.06
N ARG A 331 -9.19 -11.76 -15.97
CA ARG A 331 -9.47 -13.17 -16.27
C ARG A 331 -9.59 -14.04 -15.02
N SER A 332 -8.62 -13.98 -14.10
CA SER A 332 -8.65 -14.79 -12.87
C SER A 332 -9.85 -14.47 -11.98
N THR A 333 -10.21 -13.19 -11.88
CA THR A 333 -11.38 -12.74 -11.10
C THR A 333 -12.69 -13.17 -11.77
N THR A 334 -12.80 -12.99 -13.09
CA THR A 334 -14.02 -13.38 -13.83
C THR A 334 -14.25 -14.87 -13.81
N ASP A 335 -13.19 -15.68 -13.93
CA ASP A 335 -13.28 -17.13 -13.85
C ASP A 335 -13.74 -17.58 -12.45
N LYS A 336 -13.19 -16.97 -11.37
CA LYS A 336 -13.65 -17.22 -9.99
C LYS A 336 -15.13 -16.85 -9.80
N ILE A 337 -15.57 -15.68 -10.26
CA ILE A 337 -16.97 -15.25 -10.15
C ILE A 337 -17.90 -16.24 -10.85
N LYS A 338 -17.59 -16.63 -12.09
CA LYS A 338 -18.37 -17.60 -12.84
C LYS A 338 -18.45 -18.97 -12.15
N GLN A 339 -17.29 -19.43 -11.63
CA GLN A 339 -17.21 -20.70 -10.91
C GLN A 339 -18.04 -20.65 -9.62
N GLN A 340 -17.88 -19.64 -8.80
CA GLN A 340 -18.63 -19.49 -7.56
C GLN A 340 -20.14 -19.38 -7.81
N ALA A 341 -20.54 -18.62 -8.84
CA ALA A 341 -21.95 -18.51 -9.22
C ALA A 341 -22.57 -19.87 -9.56
N ARG A 342 -21.85 -20.71 -10.32
CA ARG A 342 -22.32 -22.07 -10.70
C ARG A 342 -22.36 -23.02 -9.50
N GLU A 343 -21.27 -23.09 -8.72
CA GLU A 343 -21.14 -24.02 -7.60
C GLU A 343 -22.16 -23.76 -6.49
N GLN A 344 -22.48 -22.49 -6.25
CA GLN A 344 -23.43 -22.08 -5.21
C GLN A 344 -24.85 -21.81 -5.73
N GLY A 345 -25.08 -21.90 -7.04
CA GLY A 345 -26.37 -21.63 -7.64
C GLY A 345 -26.87 -20.21 -7.46
N LEU A 346 -25.94 -19.21 -7.51
CA LEU A 346 -26.25 -17.83 -7.20
C LEU A 346 -27.05 -17.15 -8.32
N THR A 347 -27.98 -16.27 -7.90
CA THR A 347 -28.68 -15.37 -8.83
C THR A 347 -27.78 -14.21 -9.24
N LEU A 348 -28.11 -13.51 -10.34
CA LEU A 348 -27.41 -12.32 -10.79
C LEU A 348 -27.35 -11.26 -9.68
N ARG A 349 -28.43 -11.04 -8.94
CA ARG A 349 -28.49 -10.15 -7.78
C ARG A 349 -27.43 -10.51 -6.74
N GLN A 350 -27.36 -11.78 -6.37
CA GLN A 350 -26.40 -12.24 -5.37
C GLN A 350 -24.96 -12.09 -5.83
N VAL A 351 -24.66 -12.42 -7.08
CA VAL A 351 -23.33 -12.25 -7.67
C VAL A 351 -22.94 -10.78 -7.71
N ALA A 352 -23.83 -9.88 -8.11
CA ALA A 352 -23.56 -8.45 -8.17
C ALA A 352 -23.28 -7.86 -6.77
N LEU A 353 -24.06 -8.27 -5.78
CA LEU A 353 -23.85 -7.85 -4.39
C LEU A 353 -22.54 -8.40 -3.82
N LEU A 354 -22.22 -9.66 -4.04
CA LEU A 354 -20.95 -10.26 -3.59
C LEU A 354 -19.74 -9.60 -4.25
N ALA A 355 -19.82 -9.28 -5.53
CA ALA A 355 -18.74 -8.58 -6.23
C ALA A 355 -18.51 -7.17 -5.68
N SER A 356 -19.58 -6.46 -5.31
CA SER A 356 -19.50 -5.07 -4.83
C SER A 356 -19.24 -4.92 -3.31
N THR A 357 -19.60 -5.93 -2.53
CA THR A 357 -19.41 -6.01 -1.07
C THR A 357 -18.86 -7.38 -0.66
N PRO A 358 -17.59 -7.70 -1.04
CA PRO A 358 -17.02 -9.01 -0.77
C PRO A 358 -16.98 -9.30 0.73
N ARG A 359 -17.42 -10.50 1.09
CA ARG A 359 -17.35 -10.99 2.46
C ARG A 359 -15.96 -11.59 2.69
N THR A 360 -15.24 -11.09 3.67
CA THR A 360 -13.91 -11.58 4.05
C THR A 360 -13.99 -12.46 5.29
N SER A 361 -12.93 -13.23 5.57
CA SER A 361 -12.79 -14.00 6.82
C SER A 361 -12.55 -13.12 8.05
N PHE A 362 -12.28 -11.82 7.87
CA PHE A 362 -11.99 -10.88 8.95
C PHE A 362 -13.25 -10.16 9.46
N ILE A 363 -14.38 -10.88 9.57
CA ILE A 363 -15.63 -10.38 10.16
C ILE A 363 -15.93 -11.20 11.39
N GLY A 364 -16.02 -10.57 12.58
CA GLY A 364 -16.27 -11.29 13.82
C GLY A 364 -15.90 -10.53 15.09
N THR A 365 -15.75 -11.29 16.17
CA THR A 365 -15.30 -10.77 17.46
C THR A 365 -13.80 -10.44 17.44
N PRO A 366 -13.29 -9.64 18.39
CA PRO A 366 -11.87 -9.33 18.51
C PRO A 366 -10.98 -10.59 18.52
N ASP A 367 -11.38 -11.63 19.28
CA ASP A 367 -10.63 -12.89 19.35
C ASP A 367 -10.62 -13.63 18.02
N GLN A 368 -11.76 -13.74 17.32
CA GLN A 368 -11.84 -14.39 16.02
C GLN A 368 -10.96 -13.69 14.97
N ILE A 369 -10.92 -12.36 14.98
CA ILE A 369 -10.05 -11.60 14.07
C ILE A 369 -8.59 -11.77 14.45
N ALA A 370 -8.26 -11.74 15.75
CA ALA A 370 -6.91 -11.99 16.20
C ALA A 370 -6.43 -13.41 15.89
N ASP A 371 -7.30 -14.42 15.98
CA ASP A 371 -7.01 -15.82 15.57
C ASP A 371 -6.64 -15.89 14.08
N GLN A 372 -7.41 -15.25 13.21
CA GLN A 372 -7.12 -15.18 11.77
C GLN A 372 -5.79 -14.49 11.48
N ILE A 373 -5.52 -13.35 12.14
CA ILE A 373 -4.25 -12.61 12.02
C ILE A 373 -3.08 -13.49 12.47
N GLN A 374 -3.22 -14.16 13.61
CA GLN A 374 -2.20 -15.06 14.15
C GLN A 374 -1.93 -16.24 13.21
N GLU A 375 -2.97 -16.89 12.70
CA GLU A 375 -2.83 -18.01 11.76
C GLU A 375 -2.07 -17.61 10.49
N TRP A 376 -2.38 -16.45 9.92
CA TRP A 376 -1.68 -15.95 8.74
C TRP A 376 -0.23 -15.58 9.05
N PHE A 377 0.02 -14.97 10.20
CA PHE A 377 1.35 -14.55 10.62
C PHE A 377 2.25 -15.76 10.92
N GLU A 378 1.79 -16.68 11.76
CA GLU A 378 2.54 -17.89 12.13
C GLU A 378 2.67 -18.87 10.97
N GLY A 379 1.66 -18.88 10.08
CA GLY A 379 1.61 -19.73 8.90
C GLY A 379 2.46 -19.28 7.72
N GLU A 380 3.33 -18.26 7.90
CA GLU A 380 4.19 -17.72 6.83
C GLU A 380 3.41 -17.25 5.60
N ALA A 381 2.30 -16.55 5.83
CA ALA A 381 1.50 -15.87 4.81
C ALA A 381 1.63 -14.35 4.87
N ALA A 382 2.11 -13.81 6.00
CA ALA A 382 2.29 -12.39 6.25
C ALA A 382 3.42 -12.11 7.24
N ASP A 383 4.10 -10.97 7.09
CA ASP A 383 4.94 -10.36 8.12
C ASP A 383 4.17 -9.24 8.85
N GLY A 384 3.14 -8.73 8.22
CA GLY A 384 2.27 -7.70 8.73
C GLY A 384 0.99 -7.60 7.92
N PHE A 385 0.10 -6.68 8.29
CA PHE A 385 -1.16 -6.45 7.57
C PHE A 385 -1.37 -4.98 7.30
N ASN A 386 -1.92 -4.68 6.13
CA ASN A 386 -2.38 -3.34 5.79
C ASN A 386 -3.89 -3.26 6.02
N VAL A 387 -4.29 -2.67 7.14
CA VAL A 387 -5.68 -2.60 7.62
C VAL A 387 -6.43 -1.52 6.86
N ARG A 388 -7.50 -1.88 6.17
CA ARG A 388 -8.39 -0.99 5.43
C ARG A 388 -9.66 -0.73 6.23
N THR A 389 -10.11 0.51 6.26
CA THR A 389 -11.41 0.87 6.83
C THR A 389 -12.52 0.53 5.83
N VAL A 390 -13.39 -0.42 6.18
CA VAL A 390 -14.49 -0.91 5.34
C VAL A 390 -15.87 -0.67 5.97
N VAL A 391 -15.90 -0.24 7.23
CA VAL A 391 -17.10 0.21 7.95
C VAL A 391 -16.77 1.51 8.69
N PRO A 392 -17.75 2.37 9.03
CA PRO A 392 -17.53 3.53 9.88
C PRO A 392 -16.87 3.14 11.20
N ASN A 393 -15.91 3.94 11.63
CA ASN A 393 -15.09 3.69 12.83
C ASN A 393 -14.30 2.37 12.83
N GLY A 394 -14.19 1.68 11.69
CA GLY A 394 -13.53 0.36 11.61
C GLY A 394 -12.08 0.35 12.07
N LEU A 395 -11.31 1.42 11.82
CA LEU A 395 -9.94 1.54 12.36
C LEU A 395 -9.96 1.73 13.89
N GLU A 396 -10.88 2.53 14.40
CA GLU A 396 -11.04 2.80 15.84
C GLU A 396 -11.43 1.50 16.58
N ASP A 397 -12.43 0.77 16.05
CA ASP A 397 -12.83 -0.55 16.59
C ASP A 397 -11.67 -1.54 16.57
N PHE A 398 -10.90 -1.60 15.50
CA PHE A 398 -9.73 -2.48 15.42
C PHE A 398 -8.66 -2.12 16.45
N VAL A 399 -8.35 -0.83 16.59
CA VAL A 399 -7.36 -0.34 17.58
C VAL A 399 -7.82 -0.57 19.01
N GLU A 400 -9.10 -0.38 19.31
CA GLU A 400 -9.61 -0.50 20.68
C GLU A 400 -9.92 -1.93 21.10
N LEU A 401 -10.28 -2.80 20.16
CA LEU A 401 -10.77 -4.14 20.48
C LEU A 401 -9.80 -5.26 20.05
N VAL A 402 -9.15 -5.16 18.90
CA VAL A 402 -8.29 -6.25 18.37
C VAL A 402 -6.83 -6.05 18.78
N VAL A 403 -6.31 -4.82 18.70
CA VAL A 403 -4.90 -4.56 19.04
C VAL A 403 -4.56 -5.02 20.47
N PRO A 404 -5.37 -4.77 21.51
CA PRO A 404 -5.07 -5.29 22.86
C PRO A 404 -4.93 -6.82 22.89
N VAL A 405 -5.79 -7.55 22.18
CA VAL A 405 -5.72 -9.03 22.11
C VAL A 405 -4.41 -9.47 21.46
N LEU A 406 -3.98 -8.83 20.37
CA LEU A 406 -2.69 -9.13 19.72
C LEU A 406 -1.50 -8.82 20.64
N GLN A 407 -1.59 -7.77 21.45
CA GLN A 407 -0.57 -7.39 22.42
C GLN A 407 -0.51 -8.38 23.60
N GLU A 408 -1.66 -8.80 24.16
CA GLU A 408 -1.75 -9.82 25.21
C GLU A 408 -1.17 -11.16 24.76
N ARG A 409 -1.34 -11.52 23.47
CA ARG A 409 -0.74 -12.72 22.88
C ARG A 409 0.76 -12.57 22.59
N GLY A 410 1.36 -11.39 22.80
CA GLY A 410 2.76 -11.12 22.50
C GLY A 410 3.08 -11.05 21.00
N LEU A 411 2.06 -10.97 20.14
CA LEU A 411 2.21 -10.92 18.68
C LEU A 411 2.58 -9.53 18.19
N PHE A 412 2.09 -8.49 18.86
CA PHE A 412 2.25 -7.10 18.45
C PHE A 412 2.85 -6.26 19.58
N ARG A 413 3.53 -5.17 19.22
CA ARG A 413 4.18 -4.23 20.16
C ARG A 413 3.19 -3.52 21.08
N THR A 414 3.61 -3.21 22.30
CA THR A 414 2.89 -2.34 23.22
C THR A 414 3.40 -0.89 23.16
N GLU A 415 4.68 -0.69 22.76
CA GLU A 415 5.30 0.62 22.60
C GLU A 415 6.17 0.67 21.33
N TYR A 416 6.43 1.89 20.84
CA TYR A 416 7.44 2.09 19.80
C TYR A 416 8.84 2.00 20.43
N GLU A 417 9.69 1.16 19.86
CA GLU A 417 11.05 0.92 20.34
C GLU A 417 12.10 1.68 19.53
N GLN A 418 11.74 2.14 18.35
CA GLN A 418 12.62 2.80 17.40
C GLN A 418 12.04 4.13 16.93
N ASP A 419 12.93 5.07 16.54
CA ASP A 419 12.54 6.42 16.11
C ASP A 419 12.22 6.51 14.61
N THR A 420 12.56 5.48 13.83
CA THR A 420 12.42 5.50 12.37
C THR A 420 11.45 4.43 11.90
N LEU A 421 10.87 4.63 10.70
CA LEU A 421 10.02 3.60 10.09
C LEU A 421 10.80 2.30 9.86
N ARG A 422 12.02 2.41 9.30
CA ARG A 422 12.88 1.26 9.03
C ARG A 422 13.20 0.48 10.31
N GLY A 423 13.55 1.18 11.38
CA GLY A 423 13.82 0.57 12.68
C GLY A 423 12.60 -0.13 13.27
N ASN A 424 11.41 0.49 13.23
CA ASN A 424 10.17 -0.11 13.71
C ASN A 424 9.75 -1.34 12.88
N LEU A 425 10.10 -1.38 11.60
CA LEU A 425 9.88 -2.55 10.75
C LEU A 425 10.93 -3.66 10.98
N GLY A 426 12.00 -3.40 11.72
CA GLY A 426 13.09 -4.35 11.95
C GLY A 426 14.03 -4.50 10.74
N LEU A 427 14.07 -3.50 9.88
CA LEU A 427 14.91 -3.48 8.67
C LEU A 427 16.24 -2.78 8.95
N GLU A 428 17.32 -3.27 8.35
CA GLU A 428 18.63 -2.63 8.46
C GLU A 428 18.67 -1.26 7.76
N ILE A 429 19.41 -0.31 8.32
CA ILE A 429 19.68 0.97 7.67
C ILE A 429 20.68 0.72 6.52
N PRO A 430 20.32 1.03 5.26
CA PRO A 430 21.21 0.79 4.14
C PRO A 430 22.46 1.68 4.28
N ARG A 431 23.63 1.07 4.16
CA ARG A 431 24.89 1.82 4.15
C ARG A 431 24.98 2.69 2.91
N ASN A 432 25.63 3.84 3.03
CA ASN A 432 25.94 4.67 1.88
C ASN A 432 26.86 3.89 0.91
N ARG A 433 26.53 3.89 -0.39
CA ARG A 433 27.27 3.12 -1.42
C ARG A 433 28.74 3.51 -1.49
N HIS A 434 29.08 4.80 -1.27
CA HIS A 434 30.44 5.31 -1.35
C HIS A 434 31.29 4.94 -0.14
N THR A 435 30.69 4.70 1.03
CA THR A 435 31.41 4.16 2.19
C THR A 435 31.70 2.67 2.06
N LEU A 436 30.84 1.91 1.35
CA LEU A 436 31.07 0.48 1.06
C LEU A 436 32.25 0.25 0.11
N GLU A 437 32.44 1.13 -0.87
CA GLU A 437 33.54 1.04 -1.83
C GLU A 437 34.92 1.27 -1.21
N ARG A 438 35.00 2.01 -0.09
CA ARG A 438 36.26 2.27 0.64
C ARG A 438 36.70 1.10 1.54
N VAL A 439 35.81 0.15 1.83
CA VAL A 439 36.07 -1.00 2.70
C VAL A 439 36.49 -2.25 1.91
N ARG A 440 36.35 -2.21 0.58
CA ARG A 440 36.83 -3.24 -0.35
C ARG A 440 38.19 -2.88 -0.94
#